data_800de997501725f3954dd35e743b6e86
#
_entry.id   800de997501725f3954dd35e743b6e86
#
_cell.length_a   1.000
_cell.length_b   1.000
_cell.length_c   1.000
_cell.angle_alpha   90.00
_cell.angle_beta   90.00
_cell.angle_gamma   90.00
#
_symmetry.space_group_name_H-M   'P 1'
#
loop_
_entity.id
_entity.type
_entity.pdbx_description
1 polymer ?
#
loop_
_entity_poly.entity_id
_entity_poly.type
_entity_poly.pdbx_seq_one_letter_code
_entity_poly.pdbx_strand_id
1 'polypeptide(L)'
;MNDSSVISKLEEVVFRFEEVGKQIVDPDVISDMKKYVKLNREYKDLSPVVEAYKSYKDVIDNIASAKDIIKQEKDEEFREMAKMELEELLMKKETLDEEIKWLL
;
A
#
# COMPACT_ATOMS: atom_id res chain seq x y z
N MET A 1 -13.46 8.15 3.25
CA MET A 1 -12.77 7.78 2.01
C MET A 1 -13.04 6.32 1.73
N ASN A 2 -13.49 5.93 0.52
CA ASN A 2 -13.67 4.51 0.26
C ASN A 2 -12.36 3.87 -0.20
N ASP A 3 -12.29 2.55 -0.07
CA ASP A 3 -11.07 1.79 -0.35
C ASP A 3 -10.61 1.91 -1.80
N SER A 4 -11.53 1.92 -2.75
CA SER A 4 -11.21 2.05 -4.18
C SER A 4 -10.55 3.37 -4.50
N SER A 5 -11.02 4.46 -3.89
CA SER A 5 -10.46 5.80 -4.05
C SER A 5 -9.04 5.89 -3.49
N VAL A 6 -8.82 5.32 -2.31
CA VAL A 6 -7.50 5.28 -1.65
C VAL A 6 -6.53 4.47 -2.50
N ILE A 7 -6.91 3.27 -2.92
CA ILE A 7 -6.07 2.40 -3.75
C ILE A 7 -5.70 3.09 -5.06
N SER A 8 -6.67 3.72 -5.70
CA SER A 8 -6.44 4.43 -6.97
C SER A 8 -5.39 5.52 -6.84
N LYS A 9 -5.48 6.33 -5.78
CA LYS A 9 -4.49 7.38 -5.51
C LYS A 9 -3.11 6.81 -5.20
N LEU A 10 -3.06 5.75 -4.41
CA LEU A 10 -1.81 5.08 -4.08
C LEU A 10 -1.16 4.45 -5.31
N GLU A 11 -1.95 3.88 -6.21
CA GLU A 11 -1.44 3.30 -7.46
C GLU A 11 -0.82 4.36 -8.36
N GLU A 12 -1.37 5.57 -8.40
CA GLU A 12 -0.79 6.69 -9.13
C GLU A 12 0.60 7.04 -8.59
N VAL A 13 0.75 7.04 -7.26
CA VAL A 13 2.03 7.30 -6.61
C VAL A 13 3.03 6.19 -6.91
N VAL A 14 2.60 4.92 -6.85
CA VAL A 14 3.44 3.77 -7.17
C VAL A 14 3.93 3.85 -8.62
N PHE A 15 3.05 4.20 -9.55
CA PHE A 15 3.41 4.39 -10.95
C PHE A 15 4.49 5.45 -11.11
N ARG A 16 4.32 6.61 -10.46
CA ARG A 16 5.31 7.69 -10.50
C ARG A 16 6.64 7.24 -9.88
N PHE A 17 6.59 6.51 -8.78
CA PHE A 17 7.77 5.98 -8.11
C PHE A 17 8.58 5.07 -9.05
N GLU A 18 7.90 4.18 -9.77
CA GLU A 18 8.54 3.29 -10.74
C GLU A 18 9.16 4.07 -11.89
N GLU A 19 8.47 5.10 -12.39
CA GLU A 19 8.99 5.96 -13.45
C GLU A 19 10.25 6.70 -13.02
N VAL A 20 10.22 7.26 -11.81
CA VAL A 20 11.41 7.94 -11.25
C VAL A 20 12.55 6.95 -11.05
N GLY A 21 12.23 5.73 -10.58
CA GLY A 21 13.23 4.67 -10.41
C GLY A 21 13.96 4.31 -11.69
N LYS A 22 13.26 4.34 -12.82
CA LYS A 22 13.87 4.11 -14.14
C LYS A 22 14.73 5.28 -14.57
N GLN A 23 14.29 6.50 -14.27
CA GLN A 23 15.01 7.71 -14.69
C GLN A 23 16.32 7.90 -13.93
N ILE A 24 16.37 7.58 -12.64
CA ILE A 24 17.59 7.80 -11.83
C ILE A 24 18.75 6.85 -12.19
N VAL A 25 18.49 5.82 -12.97
CA VAL A 25 19.56 4.92 -13.47
C VAL A 25 19.91 5.20 -14.92
N ASP A 26 19.24 6.15 -15.56
CA ASP A 26 19.51 6.57 -16.95
C ASP A 26 20.77 7.43 -16.99
N PRO A 27 21.78 7.08 -17.81
CA PRO A 27 23.02 7.87 -17.92
C PRO A 27 22.80 9.34 -18.28
N ASP A 28 21.79 9.63 -19.12
CA ASP A 28 21.47 11.01 -19.51
C ASP A 28 20.95 11.83 -18.34
N VAL A 29 20.23 11.20 -17.42
CA VAL A 29 19.75 11.86 -16.19
C VAL A 29 20.90 12.02 -15.21
N ILE A 30 21.74 11.00 -15.06
CA ILE A 30 22.88 11.02 -14.13
C ILE A 30 23.85 12.14 -14.52
N SER A 31 24.03 12.39 -15.83
CA SER A 31 24.90 13.45 -16.32
C SER A 31 24.33 14.87 -16.10
N ASP A 32 23.04 14.98 -15.83
CA ASP A 32 22.39 16.24 -15.48
C ASP A 32 22.19 16.30 -13.96
N MET A 33 23.15 16.91 -13.27
CA MET A 33 23.20 16.91 -11.81
C MET A 33 21.94 17.46 -11.15
N LYS A 34 21.38 18.55 -11.68
CA LYS A 34 20.17 19.15 -11.11
C LYS A 34 18.97 18.22 -11.21
N LYS A 35 18.82 17.60 -12.37
CA LYS A 35 17.73 16.66 -12.63
C LYS A 35 17.90 15.41 -11.78
N TYR A 36 19.10 14.89 -11.69
CA TYR A 36 19.44 13.72 -10.90
C TYR A 36 19.11 13.91 -9.41
N VAL A 37 19.55 15.03 -8.82
CA VAL A 37 19.29 15.34 -7.42
C VAL A 37 17.78 15.48 -7.16
N LYS A 38 17.07 16.17 -8.04
CA LYS A 38 15.62 16.36 -7.92
C LYS A 38 14.88 15.03 -7.96
N LEU A 39 15.22 14.16 -8.89
CA LEU A 39 14.57 12.85 -9.05
C LEU A 39 14.89 11.91 -7.88
N ASN A 40 16.11 11.94 -7.37
CA ASN A 40 16.49 11.15 -6.20
C ASN A 40 15.71 11.58 -4.96
N ARG A 41 15.51 12.89 -4.79
CA ARG A 41 14.71 13.40 -3.68
C ARG A 41 13.25 12.95 -3.79
N GLU A 42 12.69 13.03 -5.00
CA GLU A 42 11.33 12.56 -5.26
C GLU A 42 11.19 11.07 -4.97
N TYR A 43 12.14 10.26 -5.42
CA TYR A 43 12.17 8.83 -5.17
C TYR A 43 12.15 8.51 -3.67
N LYS A 44 12.97 9.21 -2.92
CA LYS A 44 13.06 9.06 -1.47
C LYS A 44 11.75 9.46 -0.79
N ASP A 45 11.15 10.57 -1.23
CA ASP A 45 9.89 11.10 -0.65
C ASP A 45 8.71 10.18 -0.95
N LEU A 46 8.70 9.52 -2.10
CA LEU A 46 7.62 8.62 -2.49
C LEU A 46 7.72 7.23 -1.83
N SER A 47 8.91 6.84 -1.39
CA SER A 47 9.15 5.51 -0.80
C SER A 47 8.20 5.16 0.37
N PRO A 48 7.97 6.03 1.36
CA PRO A 48 7.03 5.71 2.43
C PRO A 48 5.60 5.48 1.96
N VAL A 49 5.18 6.19 0.90
CA VAL A 49 3.84 6.04 0.32
C VAL A 49 3.72 4.66 -0.34
N VAL A 50 4.77 4.22 -1.04
CA VAL A 50 4.80 2.89 -1.68
C VAL A 50 4.73 1.78 -0.63
N GLU A 51 5.45 1.93 0.48
CA GLU A 51 5.40 0.97 1.59
C GLU A 51 3.99 0.91 2.20
N ALA A 52 3.36 2.07 2.38
CA ALA A 52 1.99 2.15 2.88
C ALA A 52 1.00 1.47 1.91
N TYR A 53 1.21 1.63 0.60
CA TYR A 53 0.40 0.95 -0.41
C TYR A 53 0.48 -0.57 -0.27
N LYS A 54 1.68 -1.11 -0.14
CA LYS A 54 1.89 -2.55 0.00
C LYS A 54 1.19 -3.10 1.23
N SER A 55 1.36 -2.42 2.37
CA SER A 55 0.72 -2.81 3.62
C SER A 55 -0.81 -2.73 3.53
N TYR A 56 -1.32 -1.67 2.92
CA TYR A 56 -2.76 -1.46 2.77
C TYR A 56 -3.39 -2.54 1.88
N LYS A 57 -2.77 -2.80 0.74
CA LYS A 57 -3.22 -3.82 -0.21
C LYS A 57 -3.26 -5.20 0.44
N ASP A 58 -2.23 -5.52 1.19
CA ASP A 58 -2.11 -6.80 1.91
C ASP A 58 -3.24 -6.97 2.93
N VAL A 59 -3.51 -5.92 3.71
CA VAL A 59 -4.58 -5.94 4.70
C VAL A 59 -5.95 -6.09 4.04
N ILE A 60 -6.20 -5.36 2.96
CA ILE A 60 -7.47 -5.45 2.20
C ILE A 60 -7.67 -6.88 1.68
N ASP A 61 -6.63 -7.48 1.10
CA ASP A 61 -6.69 -8.84 0.57
C ASP A 61 -6.95 -9.85 1.70
N ASN A 62 -6.28 -9.68 2.83
CA ASN A 62 -6.45 -10.57 3.98
C ASN A 62 -7.84 -10.43 4.63
N ILE A 63 -8.41 -9.23 4.64
CA ILE A 63 -9.79 -9.01 5.10
C ILE A 63 -10.76 -9.79 4.21
N ALA A 64 -10.60 -9.71 2.90
CA ALA A 64 -11.44 -10.44 1.95
C ALA A 64 -11.34 -11.95 2.17
N SER A 65 -10.12 -12.47 2.38
CA SER A 65 -9.88 -13.88 2.64
C SER A 65 -10.52 -14.33 3.96
N ALA A 66 -10.38 -13.54 5.02
CA ALA A 66 -10.98 -13.88 6.32
C ALA A 66 -12.51 -13.92 6.24
N LYS A 67 -13.13 -12.97 5.54
CA LYS A 67 -14.58 -12.94 5.32
C LYS A 67 -15.06 -14.17 4.56
N ASP A 68 -14.28 -14.58 3.56
CA ASP A 68 -14.59 -15.75 2.74
C ASP A 68 -14.54 -17.04 3.58
N ILE A 69 -13.53 -17.18 4.43
CA ILE A 69 -13.41 -18.31 5.36
C ILE A 69 -14.61 -18.38 6.31
N ILE A 70 -14.99 -17.24 6.89
CA ILE A 70 -16.13 -17.17 7.81
C ILE A 70 -17.41 -17.63 7.09
N LYS A 71 -17.56 -17.27 5.83
CA LYS A 71 -18.75 -17.61 5.03
C LYS A 71 -18.79 -19.08 4.64
N GLN A 72 -17.65 -19.68 4.31
CA GLN A 72 -17.57 -21.02 3.71
C GLN A 72 -17.15 -22.12 4.66
N GLU A 73 -16.41 -21.80 5.71
CA GLU A 73 -15.90 -22.81 6.65
C GLU A 73 -17.02 -23.41 7.49
N LYS A 74 -17.07 -24.72 7.60
CA LYS A 74 -18.07 -25.47 8.36
C LYS A 74 -17.62 -25.77 9.78
N ASP A 75 -16.31 -25.84 10.00
CA ASP A 75 -15.76 -26.09 11.34
C ASP A 75 -15.86 -24.81 12.17
N GLU A 76 -16.59 -24.90 13.29
CA GLU A 76 -16.87 -23.76 14.15
C GLU A 76 -15.60 -23.16 14.75
N GLU A 77 -14.64 -23.99 15.11
CA GLU A 77 -13.36 -23.56 15.67
C GLU A 77 -12.57 -22.71 14.70
N PHE A 78 -12.46 -23.15 13.45
CA PHE A 78 -11.78 -22.40 12.40
C PHE A 78 -12.52 -21.10 12.03
N ARG A 79 -13.84 -21.15 12.08
CA ARG A 79 -14.65 -19.95 11.84
C ARG A 79 -14.39 -18.89 12.91
N GLU A 80 -14.31 -19.30 14.17
CA GLU A 80 -14.04 -18.37 15.28
C GLU A 80 -12.63 -17.79 15.17
N MET A 81 -11.65 -18.58 14.76
CA MET A 81 -10.29 -18.09 14.49
C MET A 81 -10.29 -17.03 13.40
N ALA A 82 -11.03 -17.27 12.32
CA ALA A 82 -11.15 -16.31 11.21
C ALA A 82 -11.84 -15.01 11.65
N LYS A 83 -12.82 -15.09 12.53
CA LYS A 83 -13.49 -13.90 13.08
C LYS A 83 -12.55 -13.05 13.91
N MET A 84 -11.72 -13.69 14.72
CA MET A 84 -10.71 -13.00 15.53
C MET A 84 -9.67 -12.32 14.64
N GLU A 85 -9.21 -13.02 13.61
CA GLU A 85 -8.29 -12.48 12.63
C GLU A 85 -8.88 -11.28 11.90
N LEU A 86 -10.16 -11.37 11.52
CA LEU A 86 -10.86 -10.26 10.86
C LEU A 86 -10.90 -9.02 11.75
N GLU A 87 -11.18 -9.18 13.04
CA GLU A 87 -11.18 -8.04 13.97
C GLU A 87 -9.83 -7.35 14.04
N GLU A 88 -8.75 -8.13 14.11
CA GLU A 88 -7.38 -7.61 14.12
C GLU A 88 -7.05 -6.87 12.82
N LEU A 89 -7.45 -7.45 11.69
CA LEU A 89 -7.23 -6.86 10.37
C LEU A 89 -7.99 -5.54 10.19
N LEU A 90 -9.21 -5.46 10.69
CA LEU A 90 -10.02 -4.23 10.63
C LEU A 90 -9.39 -3.11 11.46
N MET A 91 -8.84 -3.44 12.62
CA MET A 91 -8.10 -2.46 13.44
C MET A 91 -6.84 -1.99 12.74
N LYS A 92 -6.12 -2.91 12.13
CA LYS A 92 -4.90 -2.61 11.36
C LYS A 92 -5.21 -1.71 10.16
N LYS A 93 -6.32 -2.00 9.46
CA LYS A 93 -6.78 -1.17 8.35
C LYS A 93 -7.07 0.25 8.80
N GLU A 94 -7.72 0.41 9.94
CA GLU A 94 -8.05 1.72 10.49
C GLU A 94 -6.78 2.54 10.76
N THR A 95 -5.77 1.90 11.34
CA THR A 95 -4.46 2.54 11.59
C THR A 95 -3.81 2.96 10.28
N LEU A 96 -3.84 2.08 9.27
CA LEU A 96 -3.28 2.38 7.95
C LEU A 96 -4.04 3.51 7.24
N ASP A 97 -5.35 3.55 7.37
CA ASP A 97 -6.17 4.63 6.81
C ASP A 97 -5.71 5.99 7.36
N GLU A 98 -5.44 6.07 8.66
CA GLU A 98 -4.94 7.29 9.29
C GLU A 98 -3.54 7.67 8.81
N GLU A 99 -2.63 6.70 8.72
CA GLU A 99 -1.28 6.92 8.21
C GLU A 99 -1.29 7.44 6.77
N ILE A 100 -2.13 6.84 5.94
CA ILE A 100 -2.24 7.21 4.52
C ILE A 100 -2.75 8.64 4.35
N LYS A 101 -3.69 9.08 5.19
CA LYS A 101 -4.17 10.47 5.17
C LYS A 101 -3.02 11.46 5.35
N TRP A 102 -2.07 11.14 6.21
CA TRP A 102 -0.91 11.99 6.45
C TRP A 102 0.12 11.93 5.32
N LEU A 103 0.21 10.81 4.61
CA LEU A 103 1.16 10.63 3.51
C LEU A 103 0.65 11.22 2.19
N LEU A 104 -0.64 11.28 2.01
CA LEU A 104 -1.28 11.87 0.84
C LEU A 104 -1.71 13.30 1.10
#